data_dff6bdee56a4cc32b18420a32455e6e9
#
_entry.id   dff6bdee56a4cc32b18420a32455e6e9
#
_cell.length_a   1.000
_cell.length_b   1.000
_cell.length_c   1.000
_cell.angle_alpha   90.00
_cell.angle_beta   90.00
_cell.angle_gamma   90.00
#
_symmetry.space_group_name_H-M   'P 1'
#
loop_
_entity.id
_entity.type
_entity.pdbx_description
1 polymer ?
#
loop_
_entity_poly.entity_id
_entity_poly.type
_entity_poly.pdbx_seq_one_letter_code
_entity_poly.pdbx_strand_id
1 'polypeptide(L)'
;MRVVFVHGACVRDGSWWWHRAAAALGERGISSVAPALPSCGEGGRPAGPQGPGLPEDVAAVRAALTEGDEPIVVVAHSYGGIVAAEAAVGVETVRHLVFVSSYLPEPGESLSTFGADAPPPFLDFDPDGGTFGARPELFTETFAQDCPPDIARDAAALLVRQTLAVTQQPVRAAAWHDLPTTYVVCTEDRGTPAAAQREFSRRADTVIEVKAGHHPFLSEPQTVADIIASLS
;
A
#
# COMPACT_ATOMS: atom_id res chain seq x y z
N MET A 1 9.94 -4.62 18.31
CA MET A 1 9.71 -4.15 16.92
C MET A 1 8.21 -4.14 16.66
N ARG A 2 7.72 -3.08 16.04
CA ARG A 2 6.32 -2.90 15.62
C ARG A 2 6.25 -2.79 14.10
N VAL A 3 5.16 -3.24 13.49
CA VAL A 3 4.91 -3.07 12.06
C VAL A 3 3.85 -1.99 11.84
N VAL A 4 4.10 -1.09 10.90
CA VAL A 4 3.10 -0.14 10.41
C VAL A 4 2.75 -0.49 8.98
N PHE A 5 1.51 -0.90 8.77
CA PHE A 5 0.98 -1.25 7.46
C PHE A 5 0.34 -0.06 6.78
N VAL A 6 0.64 0.13 5.50
CA VAL A 6 0.06 1.19 4.67
C VAL A 6 -0.65 0.53 3.48
N HIS A 7 -1.98 0.63 3.45
CA HIS A 7 -2.80 -0.03 2.44
C HIS A 7 -2.76 0.66 1.07
N GLY A 8 -3.27 -0.01 0.05
CA GLY A 8 -3.35 0.48 -1.32
C GLY A 8 -4.48 1.48 -1.56
N ALA A 9 -4.68 1.83 -2.84
CA ALA A 9 -5.72 2.76 -3.26
C ALA A 9 -7.14 2.15 -3.20
N CYS A 10 -8.14 3.03 -3.09
CA CYS A 10 -9.55 2.72 -3.27
C CYS A 10 -10.12 1.69 -2.28
N VAL A 11 -9.53 1.58 -1.09
CA VAL A 11 -9.98 0.68 -0.03
C VAL A 11 -10.09 1.43 1.30
N ARG A 12 -10.95 0.93 2.18
CA ARG A 12 -11.08 1.40 3.57
C ARG A 12 -10.78 0.29 4.55
N ASP A 13 -10.62 0.64 5.82
CA ASP A 13 -10.31 -0.29 6.91
C ASP A 13 -8.99 -1.05 6.69
N GLY A 14 -7.89 -0.32 6.75
CA GLY A 14 -6.54 -0.89 6.64
C GLY A 14 -6.32 -2.07 7.60
N SER A 15 -6.92 -2.03 8.79
CA SER A 15 -6.81 -3.13 9.77
C SER A 15 -7.42 -4.42 9.25
N TRP A 16 -8.55 -4.35 8.54
CA TRP A 16 -9.14 -5.53 7.90
C TRP A 16 -8.23 -6.06 6.78
N TRP A 17 -7.71 -5.19 5.94
CA TRP A 17 -6.86 -5.63 4.82
C TRP A 17 -5.64 -6.41 5.29
N TRP A 18 -5.06 -6.00 6.40
CA TRP A 18 -3.84 -6.62 6.93
C TRP A 18 -4.09 -7.68 8.00
N HIS A 19 -5.38 -7.97 8.37
CA HIS A 19 -5.71 -8.80 9.52
C HIS A 19 -5.05 -10.19 9.51
N ARG A 20 -4.94 -10.83 8.33
CA ARG A 20 -4.34 -12.16 8.23
C ARG A 20 -2.83 -12.15 8.46
N ALA A 21 -2.13 -11.21 7.85
CA ALA A 21 -0.70 -11.02 8.08
C ALA A 21 -0.44 -10.52 9.51
N ALA A 22 -1.26 -9.60 10.03
CA ALA A 22 -1.17 -9.13 11.41
C ALA A 22 -1.35 -10.26 12.44
N ALA A 23 -2.30 -11.18 12.22
CA ALA A 23 -2.47 -12.35 13.05
C ALA A 23 -1.23 -13.25 13.03
N ALA A 24 -0.68 -13.53 11.85
CA ALA A 24 0.54 -14.32 11.70
C ALA A 24 1.77 -13.68 12.36
N LEU A 25 1.88 -12.35 12.36
CA LEU A 25 2.92 -11.61 13.10
C LEU A 25 2.67 -11.64 14.60
N GLY A 26 1.40 -11.53 15.04
CA GLY A 26 1.01 -11.61 16.44
C GLY A 26 1.40 -12.95 17.09
N GLU A 27 1.30 -14.07 16.37
CA GLU A 27 1.80 -15.39 16.81
C GLU A 27 3.31 -15.40 17.06
N ARG A 28 4.05 -14.47 16.47
CA ARG A 28 5.49 -14.26 16.65
C ARG A 28 5.82 -13.17 17.68
N GLY A 29 4.80 -12.61 18.36
CA GLY A 29 4.96 -11.53 19.32
C GLY A 29 5.26 -10.15 18.69
N ILE A 30 4.99 -10.00 17.38
CA ILE A 30 5.18 -8.73 16.67
C ILE A 30 3.86 -8.00 16.58
N SER A 31 3.79 -6.81 17.18
CA SER A 31 2.61 -5.94 17.11
C SER A 31 2.53 -5.20 15.79
N SER A 32 1.31 -4.83 15.37
CA SER A 32 1.12 -4.06 14.15
C SER A 32 -0.06 -3.09 14.24
N VAL A 33 0.00 -2.03 13.45
CA VAL A 33 -1.08 -1.05 13.25
C VAL A 33 -1.22 -0.75 11.75
N ALA A 34 -2.41 -0.34 11.35
CA ALA A 34 -2.70 0.08 9.98
C ALA A 34 -3.50 1.39 10.02
N PRO A 35 -2.84 2.56 9.90
CA PRO A 35 -3.52 3.84 9.89
C PRO A 35 -4.47 3.95 8.70
N ALA A 36 -5.60 4.62 8.92
CA ALA A 36 -6.52 5.00 7.84
C ALA A 36 -5.87 6.03 6.92
N LEU A 37 -6.19 5.96 5.63
CA LEU A 37 -5.80 6.97 4.64
C LEU A 37 -6.97 7.93 4.38
N PRO A 38 -6.86 9.20 4.82
CA PRO A 38 -7.93 10.19 4.68
C PRO A 38 -8.47 10.37 3.25
N SER A 39 -7.60 10.22 2.24
CA SER A 39 -8.01 10.35 0.83
C SER A 39 -9.02 9.29 0.36
N CYS A 40 -9.15 8.18 1.10
CA CYS A 40 -10.17 7.13 0.90
C CYS A 40 -11.50 7.45 1.60
N GLY A 41 -11.71 8.69 2.08
CA GLY A 41 -12.92 9.11 2.78
C GLY A 41 -12.97 8.70 4.25
N GLU A 42 -11.86 8.20 4.80
CA GLU A 42 -11.73 7.89 6.22
C GLU A 42 -11.34 9.13 7.03
N GLY A 43 -11.66 9.14 8.33
CA GLY A 43 -11.34 10.30 9.18
C GLY A 43 -12.33 11.48 9.09
N GLY A 44 -13.52 11.27 8.54
CA GLY A 44 -14.64 12.23 8.60
C GLY A 44 -14.68 13.28 7.49
N ARG A 45 -13.75 13.25 6.53
CA ARG A 45 -13.81 14.08 5.30
C ARG A 45 -14.00 13.16 4.10
N PRO A 46 -15.04 13.39 3.26
CA PRO A 46 -15.28 12.57 2.08
C PRO A 46 -14.20 12.78 1.03
N ALA A 47 -13.98 11.75 0.21
CA ALA A 47 -13.21 11.86 -1.02
C ALA A 47 -13.91 12.82 -2.00
N GLY A 48 -13.15 13.53 -2.83
CA GLY A 48 -13.70 14.44 -3.81
C GLY A 48 -12.76 15.58 -4.19
N PRO A 49 -13.24 16.59 -4.94
CA PRO A 49 -12.40 17.66 -5.47
C PRO A 49 -11.69 18.50 -4.41
N GLN A 50 -12.28 18.57 -3.22
CA GLN A 50 -11.72 19.24 -2.04
C GLN A 50 -11.48 18.27 -0.89
N GLY A 51 -11.48 16.97 -1.21
CA GLY A 51 -11.18 15.90 -0.27
C GLY A 51 -9.71 15.90 0.17
N PRO A 52 -9.37 15.09 1.17
CA PRO A 52 -7.98 14.85 1.56
C PRO A 52 -7.18 14.30 0.39
N GLY A 53 -5.91 14.68 0.30
CA GLY A 53 -4.98 14.22 -0.72
C GLY A 53 -3.78 13.48 -0.14
N LEU A 54 -2.72 13.35 -0.94
CA LEU A 54 -1.46 12.73 -0.52
C LEU A 54 -0.86 13.37 0.74
N PRO A 55 -0.87 14.71 0.93
CA PRO A 55 -0.32 15.30 2.14
C PRO A 55 -1.03 14.85 3.42
N GLU A 56 -2.35 14.67 3.38
CA GLU A 56 -3.12 14.19 4.53
C GLU A 56 -2.87 12.70 4.79
N ASP A 57 -2.72 11.88 3.75
CA ASP A 57 -2.34 10.47 3.88
C ASP A 57 -0.95 10.33 4.48
N VAL A 58 0.02 11.11 4.00
CA VAL A 58 1.38 11.19 4.54
C VAL A 58 1.36 11.58 6.02
N ALA A 59 0.58 12.60 6.38
CA ALA A 59 0.46 13.06 7.76
C ALA A 59 -0.13 11.98 8.68
N ALA A 60 -1.16 11.25 8.23
CA ALA A 60 -1.79 10.18 8.98
C ALA A 60 -0.81 9.00 9.23
N VAL A 61 -0.09 8.58 8.19
CA VAL A 61 0.92 7.52 8.33
C VAL A 61 2.06 8.00 9.22
N ARG A 62 2.57 9.22 9.01
CA ARG A 62 3.66 9.77 9.84
C ARG A 62 3.28 9.86 11.32
N ALA A 63 2.04 10.20 11.65
CA ALA A 63 1.56 10.20 13.04
C ALA A 63 1.72 8.81 13.67
N ALA A 64 1.33 7.75 12.95
CA ALA A 64 1.52 6.37 13.42
C ALA A 64 3.00 5.98 13.54
N LEU A 65 3.89 6.48 12.67
CA LEU A 65 5.32 6.20 12.73
C LEU A 65 6.02 6.91 13.90
N THR A 66 5.48 8.03 14.37
CA THR A 66 6.04 8.81 15.48
C THR A 66 5.42 8.47 16.84
N GLU A 67 4.50 7.53 16.90
CA GLU A 67 3.91 7.06 18.14
C GLU A 67 4.83 6.03 18.80
N GLY A 68 5.35 6.38 19.99
CA GLY A 68 6.30 5.55 20.73
C GLY A 68 7.72 5.60 20.18
N ASP A 69 8.60 4.78 20.75
CA ASP A 69 10.04 4.74 20.49
C ASP A 69 10.55 3.36 20.02
N GLU A 70 9.63 2.42 19.80
CA GLU A 70 9.98 1.08 19.31
C GLU A 70 10.51 1.12 17.86
N PRO A 71 11.48 0.26 17.51
CA PRO A 71 11.88 0.07 16.12
C PRO A 71 10.69 -0.33 15.24
N ILE A 72 10.55 0.30 14.08
CA ILE A 72 9.43 0.11 13.15
C ILE A 72 9.92 -0.48 11.83
N VAL A 73 9.19 -1.49 11.33
CA VAL A 73 9.18 -1.89 9.93
C VAL A 73 7.91 -1.33 9.28
N VAL A 74 8.06 -0.54 8.23
CA VAL A 74 6.94 -0.04 7.43
C VAL A 74 6.69 -0.99 6.28
N VAL A 75 5.46 -1.47 6.14
CA VAL A 75 5.06 -2.36 5.05
C VAL A 75 4.00 -1.66 4.22
N ALA A 76 4.33 -1.30 3.00
CA ALA A 76 3.50 -0.53 2.10
C ALA A 76 3.04 -1.37 0.91
N HIS A 77 1.76 -1.29 0.57
CA HIS A 77 1.16 -1.99 -0.54
C HIS A 77 0.65 -1.01 -1.60
N SER A 78 0.94 -1.28 -2.88
CA SER A 78 0.37 -0.52 -4.01
C SER A 78 0.55 1.00 -3.81
N TYR A 79 -0.52 1.81 -3.87
CA TYR A 79 -0.48 3.26 -3.58
C TYR A 79 0.17 3.59 -2.23
N GLY A 80 0.05 2.70 -1.25
CA GLY A 80 0.68 2.90 0.07
C GLY A 80 2.19 3.15 0.00
N GLY A 81 2.88 2.70 -1.05
CA GLY A 81 4.29 3.00 -1.26
C GLY A 81 4.57 4.47 -1.59
N ILE A 82 3.67 5.12 -2.32
CA ILE A 82 3.74 6.58 -2.56
C ILE A 82 3.68 7.32 -1.22
N VAL A 83 2.75 6.91 -0.35
CA VAL A 83 2.56 7.52 0.98
C VAL A 83 3.74 7.23 1.91
N ALA A 84 4.15 5.96 2.01
CA ALA A 84 5.20 5.52 2.93
C ALA A 84 6.57 6.11 2.58
N ALA A 85 6.88 6.28 1.29
CA ALA A 85 8.13 6.87 0.83
C ALA A 85 8.35 8.28 1.42
N GLU A 86 7.30 9.11 1.48
CA GLU A 86 7.41 10.44 2.07
C GLU A 86 7.20 10.42 3.61
N ALA A 87 6.26 9.62 4.12
CA ALA A 87 5.92 9.60 5.53
C ALA A 87 7.07 9.17 6.45
N ALA A 88 7.93 8.27 5.97
CA ALA A 88 9.04 7.73 6.75
C ALA A 88 10.30 8.61 6.78
N VAL A 89 10.35 9.69 5.99
CA VAL A 89 11.54 10.55 5.91
C VAL A 89 11.90 11.14 7.25
N GLY A 90 13.13 10.89 7.72
CA GLY A 90 13.66 11.44 8.98
C GLY A 90 12.94 10.92 10.23
N VAL A 91 12.22 9.81 10.17
CA VAL A 91 11.63 9.15 11.36
C VAL A 91 12.65 8.16 11.90
N GLU A 92 13.29 8.52 13.01
CA GLU A 92 14.42 7.75 13.57
C GLU A 92 14.05 6.34 14.07
N THR A 93 12.78 6.09 14.36
CA THR A 93 12.30 4.76 14.77
C THR A 93 12.15 3.80 13.61
N VAL A 94 12.02 4.28 12.36
CA VAL A 94 11.91 3.41 11.18
C VAL A 94 13.25 2.78 10.85
N ARG A 95 13.28 1.46 10.75
CA ARG A 95 14.49 0.66 10.50
C ARG A 95 14.49 0.00 9.12
N HIS A 96 13.34 -0.24 8.53
CA HIS A 96 13.22 -0.94 7.26
C HIS A 96 11.92 -0.56 6.55
N LEU A 97 11.96 -0.51 5.22
CA LEU A 97 10.80 -0.35 4.35
C LEU A 97 10.57 -1.62 3.54
N VAL A 98 9.34 -2.10 3.51
CA VAL A 98 8.91 -3.23 2.68
C VAL A 98 7.84 -2.76 1.72
N PHE A 99 8.08 -2.91 0.43
CA PHE A 99 7.13 -2.56 -0.63
C PHE A 99 6.56 -3.83 -1.25
N VAL A 100 5.27 -4.05 -1.13
CA VAL A 100 4.57 -5.25 -1.60
C VAL A 100 3.72 -4.87 -2.80
N SER A 101 4.06 -5.36 -4.01
CA SER A 101 3.38 -4.97 -5.25
C SER A 101 3.11 -3.47 -5.31
N SER A 102 4.13 -2.65 -5.10
CA SER A 102 4.00 -1.24 -4.77
C SER A 102 4.89 -0.36 -5.64
N TYR A 103 4.97 0.91 -5.31
CA TYR A 103 5.74 1.92 -6.04
C TYR A 103 6.83 2.51 -5.14
N LEU A 104 8.01 2.74 -5.71
CA LEU A 104 9.13 3.42 -5.06
C LEU A 104 9.38 4.75 -5.79
N PRO A 105 8.67 5.82 -5.42
CA PRO A 105 8.80 7.10 -6.13
C PRO A 105 10.09 7.83 -5.77
N GLU A 106 10.68 8.48 -6.78
CA GLU A 106 11.65 9.54 -6.58
C GLU A 106 10.95 10.85 -6.18
N PRO A 107 11.64 11.78 -5.51
CA PRO A 107 11.08 13.12 -5.28
C PRO A 107 10.66 13.77 -6.60
N GLY A 108 9.42 14.26 -6.67
CA GLY A 108 8.80 14.81 -7.87
C GLY A 108 7.97 13.81 -8.67
N GLU A 109 8.10 12.51 -8.44
CA GLU A 109 7.23 11.50 -9.03
C GLU A 109 5.90 11.39 -8.26
N SER A 110 4.83 11.02 -8.97
CA SER A 110 3.49 10.77 -8.42
C SER A 110 3.00 9.38 -8.84
N LEU A 111 1.85 8.96 -8.35
CA LEU A 111 1.27 7.67 -8.75
C LEU A 111 1.12 7.57 -10.28
N SER A 112 0.74 8.67 -10.96
CA SER A 112 0.59 8.70 -12.41
C SER A 112 1.91 8.50 -13.17
N THR A 113 3.06 8.74 -12.56
CA THR A 113 4.38 8.47 -13.16
C THR A 113 4.57 6.98 -13.46
N PHE A 114 3.93 6.11 -12.68
CA PHE A 114 4.00 4.65 -12.82
C PHE A 114 2.84 4.07 -13.66
N GLY A 115 1.95 4.93 -14.14
CA GLY A 115 0.79 4.54 -14.95
C GLY A 115 1.16 4.22 -16.40
N ALA A 116 0.25 3.54 -17.10
CA ALA A 116 0.30 3.38 -18.54
C ALA A 116 -0.31 4.61 -19.24
N ASP A 117 -0.09 4.74 -20.57
CA ASP A 117 -0.64 5.82 -21.40
C ASP A 117 -2.19 5.87 -21.39
N ALA A 118 -2.84 4.74 -21.13
CA ALA A 118 -4.29 4.65 -21.02
C ALA A 118 -4.71 4.18 -19.62
N PRO A 119 -5.83 4.71 -19.09
CA PRO A 119 -6.35 4.26 -17.82
C PRO A 119 -6.63 2.74 -17.80
N PRO A 120 -6.23 2.02 -16.75
CA PRO A 120 -6.51 0.60 -16.66
C PRO A 120 -8.03 0.32 -16.65
N PRO A 121 -8.50 -0.73 -17.33
CA PRO A 121 -9.94 -1.01 -17.46
C PRO A 121 -10.63 -1.33 -16.11
N PHE A 122 -9.88 -1.75 -15.12
CA PHE A 122 -10.37 -2.06 -13.79
C PHE A 122 -10.51 -0.83 -12.88
N LEU A 123 -10.10 0.36 -13.33
CA LEU A 123 -10.34 1.62 -12.63
C LEU A 123 -11.49 2.40 -13.27
N ASP A 124 -12.22 3.09 -12.40
CA ASP A 124 -13.29 4.01 -12.77
C ASP A 124 -12.92 5.41 -12.29
N PHE A 125 -12.80 6.34 -13.25
CA PHE A 125 -12.45 7.73 -12.97
C PHE A 125 -13.69 8.61 -13.11
N ASP A 126 -13.92 9.47 -12.13
CA ASP A 126 -14.95 10.53 -12.13
C ASP A 126 -14.25 11.88 -11.95
N PRO A 127 -13.81 12.53 -13.03
CA PRO A 127 -13.12 13.82 -12.95
C PRO A 127 -14.00 14.94 -12.37
N ASP A 128 -15.30 14.95 -12.66
CA ASP A 128 -16.24 15.95 -12.19
C ASP A 128 -16.48 15.80 -10.67
N GLY A 129 -16.63 14.55 -10.20
CA GLY A 129 -16.70 14.24 -8.78
C GLY A 129 -15.34 14.24 -8.07
N GLY A 130 -14.24 14.42 -8.80
CA GLY A 130 -12.88 14.47 -8.24
C GLY A 130 -12.44 13.17 -7.55
N THR A 131 -12.93 12.02 -8.04
CA THR A 131 -12.68 10.71 -7.43
C THR A 131 -12.32 9.65 -8.45
N PHE A 132 -11.71 8.57 -7.97
CA PHE A 132 -11.54 7.33 -8.73
C PHE A 132 -11.81 6.13 -7.82
N GLY A 133 -12.01 4.95 -8.41
CA GLY A 133 -12.28 3.74 -7.67
C GLY A 133 -11.95 2.48 -8.48
N ALA A 134 -11.82 1.34 -7.80
CA ALA A 134 -11.79 0.06 -8.47
C ALA A 134 -13.20 -0.33 -8.91
N ARG A 135 -13.33 -0.92 -10.11
CA ARG A 135 -14.61 -1.49 -10.59
C ARG A 135 -14.91 -2.77 -9.84
N PRO A 136 -16.01 -2.82 -9.04
CA PRO A 136 -16.29 -4.00 -8.21
C PRO A 136 -16.43 -5.30 -9.00
N GLU A 137 -16.98 -5.21 -10.21
CA GLU A 137 -17.20 -6.36 -11.11
C GLU A 137 -15.90 -6.97 -11.64
N LEU A 138 -14.80 -6.21 -11.68
CA LEU A 138 -13.48 -6.68 -12.11
C LEU A 138 -12.53 -6.96 -10.95
N PHE A 139 -12.92 -6.58 -9.72
CA PHE A 139 -12.03 -6.63 -8.57
C PHE A 139 -11.48 -8.03 -8.28
N THR A 140 -12.37 -9.02 -8.19
CA THR A 140 -11.95 -10.39 -7.84
C THR A 140 -11.02 -10.98 -8.88
N GLU A 141 -11.31 -10.80 -10.17
CA GLU A 141 -10.47 -11.35 -11.24
C GLU A 141 -9.10 -10.66 -11.31
N THR A 142 -9.06 -9.36 -11.02
CA THR A 142 -7.84 -8.56 -11.17
C THR A 142 -6.96 -8.59 -9.93
N PHE A 143 -7.58 -8.47 -8.74
CA PHE A 143 -6.85 -8.17 -7.51
C PHE A 143 -6.95 -9.25 -6.42
N ALA A 144 -7.91 -10.17 -6.52
CA ALA A 144 -8.16 -11.17 -5.47
C ALA A 144 -8.40 -12.58 -6.05
N GLN A 145 -7.85 -12.85 -7.25
CA GLN A 145 -8.06 -14.11 -7.98
C GLN A 145 -7.45 -15.34 -7.27
N ASP A 146 -6.48 -15.12 -6.40
CA ASP A 146 -5.79 -16.14 -5.60
C ASP A 146 -6.24 -16.17 -4.13
N CYS A 147 -7.16 -15.28 -3.74
CA CYS A 147 -7.73 -15.26 -2.40
C CYS A 147 -8.82 -16.32 -2.23
N PRO A 148 -9.05 -16.84 -1.00
CA PRO A 148 -10.25 -17.61 -0.69
C PRO A 148 -11.51 -16.83 -1.07
N PRO A 149 -12.57 -17.50 -1.62
CA PRO A 149 -13.75 -16.80 -2.15
C PRO A 149 -14.50 -15.92 -1.15
N ASP A 150 -14.52 -16.29 0.13
CA ASP A 150 -15.08 -15.49 1.21
C ASP A 150 -14.26 -14.24 1.48
N ILE A 151 -12.94 -14.35 1.51
CA ILE A 151 -12.01 -13.22 1.65
C ILE A 151 -12.14 -12.26 0.46
N ALA A 152 -12.18 -12.78 -0.78
CA ALA A 152 -12.33 -11.94 -1.98
C ALA A 152 -13.66 -11.16 -1.98
N ARG A 153 -14.77 -11.81 -1.55
CA ARG A 153 -16.08 -11.16 -1.41
C ARG A 153 -16.04 -10.06 -0.34
N ASP A 154 -15.46 -10.34 0.83
CA ASP A 154 -15.41 -9.40 1.95
C ASP A 154 -14.49 -8.22 1.63
N ALA A 155 -13.38 -8.47 0.91
CA ALA A 155 -12.50 -7.43 0.35
C ALA A 155 -13.24 -6.50 -0.62
N ALA A 156 -14.04 -7.06 -1.53
CA ALA A 156 -14.83 -6.28 -2.48
C ALA A 156 -15.85 -5.36 -1.78
N ALA A 157 -16.38 -5.73 -0.62
CA ALA A 157 -17.30 -4.90 0.18
C ALA A 157 -16.60 -3.69 0.86
N LEU A 158 -15.28 -3.68 0.90
CA LEU A 158 -14.47 -2.60 1.47
C LEU A 158 -13.92 -1.63 0.41
N LEU A 159 -14.27 -1.82 -0.86
CA LEU A 159 -13.92 -0.87 -1.90
C LEU A 159 -14.61 0.47 -1.67
N VAL A 160 -13.89 1.55 -1.89
CA VAL A 160 -14.38 2.93 -1.79
C VAL A 160 -13.84 3.77 -2.95
N ARG A 161 -14.45 4.93 -3.13
CA ARG A 161 -13.85 5.94 -3.99
C ARG A 161 -12.78 6.70 -3.21
N GLN A 162 -11.71 7.07 -3.91
CA GLN A 162 -10.60 7.86 -3.36
C GLN A 162 -10.49 9.20 -4.08
N THR A 163 -9.98 10.21 -3.42
CA THR A 163 -9.71 11.52 -4.01
C THR A 163 -8.77 11.40 -5.21
N LEU A 164 -9.21 11.86 -6.37
CA LEU A 164 -8.45 11.75 -7.62
C LEU A 164 -7.10 12.48 -7.58
N ALA A 165 -7.02 13.59 -6.84
CA ALA A 165 -5.80 14.39 -6.75
C ALA A 165 -4.56 13.59 -6.31
N VAL A 166 -4.72 12.51 -5.50
CA VAL A 166 -3.58 11.68 -5.06
C VAL A 166 -2.80 11.06 -6.23
N THR A 167 -3.45 10.89 -7.39
CA THR A 167 -2.79 10.31 -8.57
C THR A 167 -1.77 11.25 -9.20
N GLN A 168 -1.94 12.56 -9.02
CA GLN A 168 -1.13 13.61 -9.64
C GLN A 168 -0.19 14.32 -8.65
N GLN A 169 -0.43 14.17 -7.36
CA GLN A 169 0.37 14.83 -6.32
C GLN A 169 1.72 14.15 -6.19
N PRO A 170 2.83 14.88 -6.40
CA PRO A 170 4.18 14.31 -6.32
C PRO A 170 4.63 14.16 -4.86
N VAL A 171 5.44 13.14 -4.60
CA VAL A 171 6.18 13.03 -3.34
C VAL A 171 7.25 14.11 -3.26
N ARG A 172 7.52 14.60 -2.05
CA ARG A 172 8.53 15.68 -1.81
C ARG A 172 9.89 15.12 -1.45
N ALA A 173 9.91 13.92 -0.90
CA ALA A 173 11.13 13.23 -0.46
C ALA A 173 10.89 11.71 -0.46
N ALA A 174 11.96 10.92 -0.43
CA ALA A 174 11.90 9.46 -0.53
C ALA A 174 12.80 8.80 0.52
N ALA A 175 12.21 8.25 1.56
CA ALA A 175 12.91 7.64 2.69
C ALA A 175 13.72 6.38 2.30
N TRP A 176 13.38 5.74 1.19
CA TRP A 176 14.08 4.56 0.68
C TRP A 176 15.51 4.86 0.19
N HIS A 177 15.89 6.13 0.02
CA HIS A 177 17.28 6.53 -0.23
C HIS A 177 18.20 6.32 1.00
N ASP A 178 17.63 6.41 2.20
CA ASP A 178 18.38 6.42 3.45
C ASP A 178 18.10 5.19 4.34
N LEU A 179 17.07 4.39 3.99
CA LEU A 179 16.62 3.25 4.78
C LEU A 179 16.76 1.94 4.00
N PRO A 180 17.17 0.85 4.66
CA PRO A 180 17.13 -0.47 4.06
C PRO A 180 15.76 -0.80 3.49
N THR A 181 15.71 -1.30 2.26
CA THR A 181 14.47 -1.46 1.52
C THR A 181 14.37 -2.85 0.89
N THR A 182 13.26 -3.53 1.13
CA THR A 182 12.90 -4.79 0.49
C THR A 182 11.68 -4.58 -0.41
N TYR A 183 11.75 -5.09 -1.63
CA TYR A 183 10.61 -5.15 -2.54
C TYR A 183 10.11 -6.58 -2.70
N VAL A 184 8.82 -6.80 -2.52
CA VAL A 184 8.14 -8.07 -2.72
C VAL A 184 7.38 -8.03 -4.04
N VAL A 185 7.90 -8.72 -5.04
CA VAL A 185 7.28 -8.88 -6.36
C VAL A 185 6.24 -9.99 -6.29
N CYS A 186 4.99 -9.67 -6.61
CA CYS A 186 3.89 -10.62 -6.71
C CYS A 186 3.80 -11.14 -8.16
N THR A 187 4.21 -12.40 -8.40
CA THR A 187 4.43 -12.88 -9.78
C THR A 187 3.16 -13.20 -10.55
N GLU A 188 2.02 -13.34 -9.87
CA GLU A 188 0.70 -13.60 -10.46
C GLU A 188 -0.24 -12.38 -10.37
N ASP A 189 0.30 -11.21 -10.06
CA ASP A 189 -0.45 -9.96 -9.97
C ASP A 189 -0.98 -9.54 -11.35
N ARG A 190 -2.29 -9.32 -11.43
CA ARG A 190 -2.99 -8.88 -12.66
C ARG A 190 -3.30 -7.37 -12.66
N GLY A 191 -3.22 -6.72 -11.50
CA GLY A 191 -3.39 -5.27 -11.35
C GLY A 191 -2.12 -4.49 -11.67
N THR A 192 -1.00 -4.91 -11.06
CA THR A 192 0.34 -4.37 -11.34
C THR A 192 1.22 -5.51 -11.86
N PRO A 193 1.34 -5.70 -13.17
CA PRO A 193 2.03 -6.86 -13.74
C PRO A 193 3.45 -7.04 -13.20
N ALA A 194 3.88 -8.29 -12.97
CA ALA A 194 5.19 -8.62 -12.42
C ALA A 194 6.37 -7.97 -13.18
N ALA A 195 6.22 -7.76 -14.49
CA ALA A 195 7.24 -7.08 -15.29
C ALA A 195 7.42 -5.61 -14.86
N ALA A 196 6.33 -4.90 -14.58
CA ALA A 196 6.39 -3.54 -14.07
C ALA A 196 6.96 -3.51 -12.63
N GLN A 197 6.52 -4.44 -11.78
CA GLN A 197 7.05 -4.55 -10.41
C GLN A 197 8.56 -4.81 -10.40
N ARG A 198 9.09 -5.66 -11.29
CA ARG A 198 10.54 -5.89 -11.43
C ARG A 198 11.28 -4.63 -11.87
N GLU A 199 10.67 -3.77 -12.67
CA GLU A 199 11.27 -2.47 -13.01
C GLU A 199 11.32 -1.54 -11.79
N PHE A 200 10.21 -1.43 -11.05
CA PHE A 200 10.14 -0.62 -9.84
C PHE A 200 11.10 -1.13 -8.76
N SER A 201 11.22 -2.45 -8.62
CA SER A 201 12.06 -3.09 -7.60
C SER A 201 13.56 -2.85 -7.78
N ARG A 202 14.02 -2.36 -8.94
CA ARG A 202 15.43 -2.00 -9.17
C ARG A 202 15.94 -0.89 -8.24
N ARG A 203 15.02 -0.16 -7.63
CA ARG A 203 15.32 0.89 -6.65
C ARG A 203 15.51 0.34 -5.22
N ALA A 204 15.17 -0.91 -4.97
CA ALA A 204 15.26 -1.53 -3.64
C ALA A 204 16.60 -2.27 -3.45
N ASP A 205 17.05 -2.39 -2.19
CA ASP A 205 18.28 -3.13 -1.85
C ASP A 205 18.10 -4.64 -1.98
N THR A 206 16.90 -5.12 -1.65
CA THR A 206 16.55 -6.55 -1.68
C THR A 206 15.25 -6.75 -2.46
N VAL A 207 15.24 -7.78 -3.32
CA VAL A 207 14.05 -8.16 -4.08
C VAL A 207 13.69 -9.62 -3.77
N ILE A 208 12.44 -9.86 -3.39
CA ILE A 208 11.89 -11.19 -3.12
C ILE A 208 10.71 -11.41 -4.07
N GLU A 209 10.67 -12.54 -4.77
CA GLU A 209 9.52 -12.91 -5.59
C GLU A 209 8.62 -13.90 -4.84
N VAL A 210 7.32 -13.58 -4.81
CA VAL A 210 6.29 -14.44 -4.21
C VAL A 210 5.28 -14.82 -5.28
N LYS A 211 4.94 -16.11 -5.34
CA LYS A 211 3.90 -16.61 -6.24
C LYS A 211 2.53 -16.31 -5.67
N ALA A 212 2.07 -15.06 -5.86
CA ALA A 212 0.80 -14.55 -5.36
C ALA A 212 0.25 -13.47 -6.29
N GLY A 213 -1.04 -13.17 -6.14
CA GLY A 213 -1.72 -12.03 -6.76
C GLY A 213 -1.38 -10.70 -6.06
N HIS A 214 -2.24 -9.69 -6.30
CA HIS A 214 -2.00 -8.32 -5.82
C HIS A 214 -1.98 -8.17 -4.30
N HIS A 215 -2.70 -9.04 -3.57
CA HIS A 215 -2.87 -8.95 -2.12
C HIS A 215 -2.28 -10.19 -1.40
N PRO A 216 -0.96 -10.42 -1.42
CA PRO A 216 -0.36 -11.61 -0.81
C PRO A 216 -0.58 -11.69 0.70
N PHE A 217 -0.79 -10.57 1.37
CA PHE A 217 -1.14 -10.55 2.80
C PHE A 217 -2.55 -11.09 3.10
N LEU A 218 -3.39 -11.27 2.06
CA LEU A 218 -4.69 -11.97 2.14
C LEU A 218 -4.60 -13.42 1.66
N SER A 219 -3.88 -13.68 0.56
CA SER A 219 -3.78 -15.03 -0.03
C SER A 219 -2.69 -15.88 0.64
N GLU A 220 -1.51 -15.30 0.92
CA GLU A 220 -0.31 -15.95 1.45
C GLU A 220 0.21 -15.27 2.73
N PRO A 221 -0.63 -15.08 3.78
CA PRO A 221 -0.29 -14.25 4.95
C PRO A 221 0.94 -14.73 5.71
N GLN A 222 1.18 -16.05 5.77
CA GLN A 222 2.35 -16.61 6.45
C GLN A 222 3.64 -16.22 5.72
N THR A 223 3.66 -16.31 4.39
CA THR A 223 4.81 -15.90 3.57
C THR A 223 5.16 -14.42 3.80
N VAL A 224 4.15 -13.56 3.82
CA VAL A 224 4.37 -12.12 4.11
C VAL A 224 4.89 -11.92 5.53
N ALA A 225 4.32 -12.62 6.52
CA ALA A 225 4.77 -12.53 7.92
C ALA A 225 6.20 -13.06 8.09
N ASP A 226 6.60 -14.13 7.38
CA ASP A 226 7.97 -14.67 7.42
C ASP A 226 8.98 -13.68 6.87
N ILE A 227 8.66 -13.02 5.74
CA ILE A 227 9.50 -11.97 5.17
C ILE A 227 9.69 -10.83 6.19
N ILE A 228 8.61 -10.32 6.77
CA ILE A 228 8.68 -9.21 7.72
C ILE A 228 9.46 -9.62 8.98
N ALA A 229 9.20 -10.81 9.52
CA ALA A 229 9.88 -11.29 10.73
C ALA A 229 11.39 -11.51 10.53
N SER A 230 11.83 -11.81 9.31
CA SER A 230 13.26 -11.94 8.98
C SER A 230 14.04 -10.62 9.03
N LEU A 231 13.35 -9.48 9.12
CA LEU A 231 13.94 -8.14 9.18
C LEU A 231 14.12 -7.61 10.61
N SER A 232 13.80 -8.43 11.61
CA SER A 232 13.88 -8.08 13.06
C SER A 232 15.28 -8.26 13.64
#